data_c1619c41a1ee843e2fea6d6be70efe22
#
_entry.id   c1619c41a1ee843e2fea6d6be70efe22
#
_cell.length_a   1.000
_cell.length_b   1.000
_cell.length_c   1.000
_cell.angle_alpha   90.00
_cell.angle_beta   90.00
_cell.angle_gamma   90.00
#
_symmetry.space_group_name_H-M   'P 1'
#
loop_
_entity.id
_entity.type
_entity.pdbx_description
1 polymer ?
#
loop_
_entity_poly.entity_id
_entity_poly.type
_entity_poly.pdbx_seq_one_letter_code
_entity_poly.pdbx_strand_id
1 'polypeptide(L)'
;MAFDKMIVKKLLKKFDDVPFVVKFPDGEEFKVGEGEPQAIIRANGGIDMGAVMKSPSLALGEAYMDKTLELEKGDLFEILNMVLAKLEDFASDFSGLTKIMKTSTSKKNQKQEIATHYDIGNEFFELWLDETMSYSCGYFKHETDTLYDAQVHKVEHILKKLNLKEGQTLLDIGCGWGYLLIAAAKKYHVKGVGITLSEEQYKKGQERIKAEGLEGQVEIRLM
;
A
#
# COMPACT_ATOMS: atom_id res chain seq x y z
N MET A 1 -32.15 -5.80 2.13
CA MET A 1 -31.69 -7.14 1.68
C MET A 1 -32.09 -7.46 0.23
N ALA A 2 -33.36 -7.47 -0.19
CA ALA A 2 -33.71 -7.81 -1.59
C ALA A 2 -33.28 -6.74 -2.62
N PHE A 3 -33.32 -5.47 -2.28
CA PHE A 3 -32.95 -4.37 -3.16
C PHE A 3 -31.43 -4.36 -3.42
N ASP A 4 -30.64 -4.55 -2.39
CA ASP A 4 -29.17 -4.62 -2.48
C ASP A 4 -28.71 -5.77 -3.38
N LYS A 5 -29.37 -6.94 -3.27
CA LYS A 5 -29.06 -8.13 -4.07
C LYS A 5 -29.31 -7.91 -5.57
N MET A 6 -30.39 -7.20 -5.92
CA MET A 6 -30.69 -6.87 -7.31
C MET A 6 -29.62 -5.94 -7.92
N ILE A 7 -29.17 -4.94 -7.16
CA ILE A 7 -28.10 -4.02 -7.59
C ILE A 7 -26.80 -4.80 -7.76
N VAL A 8 -26.44 -5.65 -6.79
CA VAL A 8 -25.24 -6.49 -6.87
C VAL A 8 -25.25 -7.36 -8.12
N LYS A 9 -26.36 -8.07 -8.39
CA LYS A 9 -26.49 -8.90 -9.62
C LYS A 9 -26.34 -8.08 -10.90
N LYS A 10 -26.87 -6.86 -10.94
CA LYS A 10 -26.73 -5.96 -12.10
C LYS A 10 -25.28 -5.54 -12.30
N LEU A 11 -24.54 -5.28 -11.22
CA LEU A 11 -23.13 -4.94 -11.26
C LEU A 11 -22.28 -6.13 -11.70
N LEU A 12 -22.54 -7.31 -11.15
CA LEU A 12 -21.81 -8.54 -11.47
C LEU A 12 -21.94 -8.94 -12.95
N LYS A 13 -23.06 -8.65 -13.60
CA LYS A 13 -23.24 -8.90 -15.03
C LYS A 13 -22.26 -8.15 -15.94
N LYS A 14 -21.61 -7.11 -15.43
CA LYS A 14 -20.59 -6.37 -16.19
C LYS A 14 -19.25 -7.13 -16.30
N PHE A 15 -19.08 -8.20 -15.53
CA PHE A 15 -17.89 -9.04 -15.52
C PHE A 15 -18.09 -10.37 -16.28
N ASP A 16 -18.93 -10.37 -17.30
CA ASP A 16 -19.32 -11.57 -18.06
C ASP A 16 -18.23 -12.16 -18.95
N ASP A 17 -17.11 -11.49 -19.09
CA ASP A 17 -15.93 -11.97 -19.85
C ASP A 17 -15.29 -13.22 -19.22
N VAL A 18 -15.46 -13.40 -17.90
CA VAL A 18 -14.93 -14.56 -17.15
C VAL A 18 -16.08 -15.26 -16.42
N PRO A 19 -16.30 -16.56 -16.65
CA PRO A 19 -17.37 -17.28 -15.98
C PRO A 19 -17.05 -17.49 -14.49
N PHE A 20 -17.95 -17.04 -13.61
CA PHE A 20 -17.87 -17.25 -12.16
C PHE A 20 -19.25 -17.39 -11.52
N VAL A 21 -19.28 -17.88 -10.30
CA VAL A 21 -20.49 -18.02 -9.50
C VAL A 21 -20.37 -17.23 -8.21
N VAL A 22 -21.43 -16.51 -7.86
CA VAL A 22 -21.58 -15.89 -6.55
C VAL A 22 -22.67 -16.62 -5.77
N LYS A 23 -22.31 -17.15 -4.59
CA LYS A 23 -23.24 -17.77 -3.66
C LYS A 23 -23.69 -16.75 -2.61
N PHE A 24 -24.97 -16.48 -2.53
CA PHE A 24 -25.53 -15.55 -1.56
C PHE A 24 -25.84 -16.23 -0.21
N PRO A 25 -25.96 -15.45 0.89
CA PRO A 25 -26.21 -16.01 2.23
C PRO A 25 -27.53 -16.78 2.36
N ASP A 26 -28.50 -16.54 1.49
CA ASP A 26 -29.78 -17.25 1.44
C ASP A 26 -29.73 -18.57 0.62
N GLY A 27 -28.53 -18.97 0.17
CA GLY A 27 -28.31 -20.19 -0.62
C GLY A 27 -28.54 -20.02 -2.12
N GLU A 28 -28.92 -18.83 -2.60
CA GLU A 28 -29.04 -18.61 -4.04
C GLU A 28 -27.65 -18.53 -4.67
N GLU A 29 -27.50 -19.22 -5.82
CA GLU A 29 -26.32 -19.12 -6.68
C GLU A 29 -26.63 -18.26 -7.89
N PHE A 30 -25.74 -17.32 -8.19
CA PHE A 30 -25.82 -16.44 -9.33
C PHE A 30 -24.61 -16.63 -10.23
N LYS A 31 -24.85 -17.20 -11.43
CA LYS A 31 -23.81 -17.42 -12.44
C LYS A 31 -23.67 -16.21 -13.33
N VAL A 32 -22.43 -15.81 -13.61
CA VAL A 32 -22.03 -14.76 -14.54
C VAL A 32 -21.15 -15.38 -15.61
N GLY A 33 -21.32 -14.96 -16.85
CA GLY A 33 -20.58 -15.48 -18.00
C GLY A 33 -21.03 -16.88 -18.44
N GLU A 34 -20.51 -17.31 -19.59
CA GLU A 34 -20.80 -18.62 -20.18
C GLU A 34 -19.62 -19.58 -19.94
N GLY A 35 -19.91 -20.89 -19.78
CA GLY A 35 -18.90 -21.92 -19.60
C GLY A 35 -18.75 -22.41 -18.14
N GLU A 36 -17.70 -23.18 -17.89
CA GLU A 36 -17.36 -23.68 -16.55
C GLU A 36 -16.85 -22.55 -15.66
N PRO A 37 -17.35 -22.40 -14.42
CA PRO A 37 -16.90 -21.35 -13.51
C PRO A 37 -15.42 -21.48 -13.17
N GLN A 38 -14.65 -20.44 -13.44
CA GLN A 38 -13.25 -20.30 -13.07
C GLN A 38 -13.11 -19.90 -11.59
N ALA A 39 -14.14 -19.21 -11.05
CA ALA A 39 -14.17 -18.81 -9.67
C ALA A 39 -15.54 -19.06 -9.02
N ILE A 40 -15.54 -19.34 -7.72
CA ILE A 40 -16.74 -19.41 -6.87
C ILE A 40 -16.49 -18.52 -5.67
N ILE A 41 -17.29 -17.47 -5.54
CA ILE A 41 -17.24 -16.49 -4.46
C ILE A 41 -18.46 -16.68 -3.57
N ARG A 42 -18.23 -16.90 -2.28
CA ARG A 42 -19.29 -16.98 -1.27
C ARG A 42 -19.42 -15.65 -0.54
N ALA A 43 -20.63 -15.13 -0.48
CA ALA A 43 -20.98 -14.02 0.41
C ALA A 43 -21.58 -14.59 1.70
N ASN A 44 -20.92 -14.41 2.83
CA ASN A 44 -21.36 -14.88 4.16
C ASN A 44 -22.21 -13.85 4.88
N GLY A 45 -22.25 -12.59 4.38
CA GLY A 45 -23.00 -11.48 4.95
C GLY A 45 -23.43 -10.46 3.92
N GLY A 46 -24.08 -9.40 4.39
CA GLY A 46 -24.41 -8.24 3.55
C GLY A 46 -23.19 -7.38 3.34
N ILE A 47 -22.88 -7.06 2.07
CA ILE A 47 -21.85 -6.06 1.75
C ILE A 47 -22.45 -4.67 1.98
N ASP A 48 -21.72 -3.80 2.67
CA ASP A 48 -22.10 -2.39 2.82
C ASP A 48 -22.02 -1.67 1.48
N MET A 49 -23.17 -1.50 0.83
CA MET A 49 -23.25 -0.81 -0.46
C MET A 49 -22.85 0.67 -0.35
N GLY A 50 -22.97 1.30 0.82
CA GLY A 50 -22.47 2.65 1.06
C GLY A 50 -20.96 2.72 1.01
N ALA A 51 -20.28 1.74 1.61
CA ALA A 51 -18.83 1.59 1.53
C ALA A 51 -18.37 1.29 0.09
N VAL A 52 -19.07 0.37 -0.61
CA VAL A 52 -18.80 0.05 -2.03
C VAL A 52 -18.94 1.27 -2.93
N MET A 53 -19.96 2.08 -2.73
CA MET A 53 -20.16 3.32 -3.50
C MET A 53 -19.08 4.36 -3.22
N LYS A 54 -18.56 4.40 -2.00
CA LYS A 54 -17.52 5.35 -1.58
C LYS A 54 -16.14 4.92 -2.07
N SER A 55 -15.77 3.67 -1.92
CA SER A 55 -14.48 3.09 -2.32
C SER A 55 -14.64 1.60 -2.60
N PRO A 56 -14.94 1.19 -3.85
CA PRO A 56 -15.21 -0.20 -4.19
C PRO A 56 -14.07 -1.15 -3.84
N SER A 57 -12.83 -0.75 -4.17
CA SER A 57 -11.65 -1.58 -3.94
C SER A 57 -11.38 -1.82 -2.45
N LEU A 58 -11.51 -0.77 -1.62
CA LEU A 58 -11.35 -0.89 -0.18
C LEU A 58 -12.45 -1.76 0.43
N ALA A 59 -13.72 -1.49 0.11
CA ALA A 59 -14.84 -2.24 0.65
C ALA A 59 -14.81 -3.74 0.30
N LEU A 60 -14.38 -4.08 -0.92
CA LEU A 60 -14.20 -5.49 -1.33
C LEU A 60 -12.99 -6.13 -0.64
N GLY A 61 -11.89 -5.40 -0.47
CA GLY A 61 -10.73 -5.87 0.26
C GLY A 61 -11.03 -6.15 1.74
N GLU A 62 -11.71 -5.23 2.42
CA GLU A 62 -12.15 -5.41 3.80
C GLU A 62 -13.13 -6.58 3.93
N ALA A 63 -14.11 -6.70 3.03
CA ALA A 63 -15.06 -7.82 3.01
C ALA A 63 -14.37 -9.19 2.80
N TYR A 64 -13.26 -9.24 2.08
CA TYR A 64 -12.44 -10.44 1.96
C TYR A 64 -11.65 -10.72 3.23
N MET A 65 -11.06 -9.71 3.86
CA MET A 65 -10.27 -9.84 5.09
C MET A 65 -11.13 -10.28 6.29
N ASP A 66 -12.35 -9.74 6.43
CA ASP A 66 -13.29 -10.08 7.51
C ASP A 66 -14.13 -11.33 7.23
N LYS A 67 -13.89 -12.00 6.08
CA LYS A 67 -14.61 -13.18 5.59
C LYS A 67 -16.10 -12.95 5.29
N THR A 68 -16.52 -11.72 5.09
CA THR A 68 -17.84 -11.41 4.52
C THR A 68 -17.92 -11.92 3.08
N LEU A 69 -16.79 -11.91 2.37
CA LEU A 69 -16.56 -12.58 1.10
C LEU A 69 -15.47 -13.65 1.23
N GLU A 70 -15.72 -14.84 0.71
CA GLU A 70 -14.75 -15.94 0.66
C GLU A 70 -14.60 -16.46 -0.77
N LEU A 71 -13.39 -16.83 -1.15
CA LEU A 71 -13.11 -17.51 -2.40
C LEU A 71 -13.10 -19.02 -2.17
N GLU A 72 -14.13 -19.72 -2.63
CA GLU A 72 -14.23 -21.19 -2.51
C GLU A 72 -13.46 -21.92 -3.62
N LYS A 73 -13.39 -21.32 -4.81
CA LYS A 73 -12.69 -21.86 -5.97
C LYS A 73 -12.09 -20.72 -6.78
N GLY A 74 -10.92 -20.93 -7.34
CA GLY A 74 -10.23 -20.00 -8.23
C GLY A 74 -8.95 -19.44 -7.61
N ASP A 75 -8.29 -18.57 -8.33
CA ASP A 75 -7.10 -17.86 -7.92
C ASP A 75 -7.43 -16.39 -7.60
N LEU A 76 -6.99 -15.90 -6.45
CA LEU A 76 -7.28 -14.52 -6.01
C LEU A 76 -6.65 -13.49 -6.94
N PHE A 77 -5.46 -13.77 -7.48
CA PHE A 77 -4.75 -12.87 -8.38
C PHE A 77 -5.52 -12.70 -9.70
N GLU A 78 -6.03 -13.80 -10.26
CA GLU A 78 -6.84 -13.77 -11.48
C GLU A 78 -8.14 -12.99 -11.29
N ILE A 79 -8.81 -13.16 -10.15
CA ILE A 79 -10.02 -12.40 -9.81
C ILE A 79 -9.71 -10.92 -9.65
N LEU A 80 -8.62 -10.57 -8.96
CA LEU A 80 -8.21 -9.17 -8.80
C LEU A 80 -7.88 -8.53 -10.17
N ASN A 81 -7.19 -9.22 -11.04
CA ASN A 81 -6.90 -8.74 -12.39
C ASN A 81 -8.18 -8.49 -13.19
N MET A 82 -9.16 -9.41 -13.14
CA MET A 82 -10.46 -9.24 -13.76
C MET A 82 -11.20 -8.01 -13.23
N VAL A 83 -11.25 -7.84 -11.91
CA VAL A 83 -11.90 -6.69 -11.27
C VAL A 83 -11.19 -5.39 -11.62
N LEU A 84 -9.85 -5.36 -11.53
CA LEU A 84 -9.06 -4.17 -11.83
C LEU A 84 -9.19 -3.74 -13.29
N ALA A 85 -9.21 -4.68 -14.24
CA ALA A 85 -9.40 -4.38 -15.67
C ALA A 85 -10.73 -3.66 -15.96
N LYS A 86 -11.76 -3.89 -15.13
CA LYS A 86 -13.08 -3.27 -15.29
C LYS A 86 -13.32 -2.03 -14.42
N LEU A 87 -12.39 -1.72 -13.49
CA LEU A 87 -12.56 -0.57 -12.59
C LEU A 87 -12.64 0.77 -13.33
N GLU A 88 -11.92 0.92 -14.44
CA GLU A 88 -11.97 2.14 -15.25
C GLU A 88 -13.34 2.33 -15.91
N ASP A 89 -13.97 1.25 -16.37
CA ASP A 89 -15.32 1.25 -16.91
C ASP A 89 -16.35 1.62 -15.82
N PHE A 90 -16.17 1.11 -14.62
CA PHE A 90 -16.96 1.48 -13.44
C PHE A 90 -16.82 2.96 -13.09
N ALA A 91 -15.60 3.48 -13.07
CA ALA A 91 -15.32 4.88 -12.76
C ALA A 91 -15.98 5.83 -13.78
N SER A 92 -16.06 5.44 -15.07
CA SER A 92 -16.70 6.23 -16.11
C SER A 92 -18.21 6.35 -15.92
N ASP A 93 -18.88 5.26 -15.52
CA ASP A 93 -20.33 5.22 -15.29
C ASP A 93 -20.76 5.99 -14.02
N PHE A 94 -19.86 6.10 -13.05
CA PHE A 94 -20.07 6.83 -11.79
C PHE A 94 -19.42 8.23 -11.77
N SER A 95 -18.87 8.71 -12.88
CA SER A 95 -18.16 9.99 -12.98
C SER A 95 -19.01 11.20 -12.55
N GLY A 96 -20.33 11.10 -12.64
CA GLY A 96 -21.26 12.11 -12.13
C GLY A 96 -21.31 12.19 -10.60
N LEU A 97 -21.10 11.09 -9.90
CA LEU A 97 -21.08 10.98 -8.44
C LEU A 97 -19.69 11.28 -7.85
N THR A 98 -18.60 10.90 -8.55
CA THR A 98 -17.23 11.15 -8.11
C THR A 98 -16.85 12.63 -8.11
N LYS A 99 -17.54 13.49 -8.86
CA LYS A 99 -17.36 14.95 -8.78
C LYS A 99 -17.75 15.55 -7.43
N ILE A 100 -18.53 14.84 -6.63
CA ILE A 100 -18.96 15.28 -5.27
C ILE A 100 -17.92 14.87 -4.21
N MET A 101 -17.07 13.89 -4.50
CA MET A 101 -16.07 13.38 -3.57
C MET A 101 -14.69 13.99 -3.84
N LYS A 102 -14.56 15.31 -3.57
CA LYS A 102 -13.22 15.91 -3.47
C LYS A 102 -12.54 15.32 -2.25
N THR A 103 -11.51 14.50 -2.48
CA THR A 103 -10.54 14.14 -1.44
C THR A 103 -10.00 15.45 -0.85
N SER A 104 -10.30 15.69 0.42
CA SER A 104 -9.82 16.89 1.11
C SER A 104 -8.31 16.73 1.34
N THR A 105 -7.51 17.50 0.63
CA THR A 105 -6.05 17.62 0.83
C THR A 105 -5.69 18.48 2.04
N SER A 106 -6.58 18.59 3.05
CA SER A 106 -6.29 19.36 4.25
C SER A 106 -5.13 18.72 5.02
N LYS A 107 -4.25 19.54 5.63
CA LYS A 107 -3.12 19.06 6.46
C LYS A 107 -3.57 18.08 7.55
N LYS A 108 -4.77 18.24 8.09
CA LYS A 108 -5.33 17.34 9.11
C LYS A 108 -5.63 15.95 8.56
N ASN A 109 -6.19 15.86 7.35
CA ASN A 109 -6.48 14.58 6.71
C ASN A 109 -5.20 13.87 6.27
N GLN A 110 -4.22 14.61 5.71
CA GLN A 110 -2.92 14.06 5.36
C GLN A 110 -2.19 13.48 6.57
N LYS A 111 -2.19 14.19 7.70
CA LYS A 111 -1.58 13.68 8.94
C LYS A 111 -2.26 12.41 9.43
N GLN A 112 -3.58 12.34 9.35
CA GLN A 112 -4.34 11.17 9.77
C GLN A 112 -4.16 9.96 8.82
N GLU A 113 -4.11 10.19 7.52
CA GLU A 113 -3.85 9.14 6.51
C GLU A 113 -2.43 8.57 6.64
N ILE A 114 -1.44 9.45 6.84
CA ILE A 114 -0.04 9.04 7.04
C ILE A 114 0.11 8.30 8.37
N ALA A 115 -0.48 8.80 9.47
CA ALA A 115 -0.50 8.11 10.74
C ALA A 115 -1.11 6.71 10.59
N THR A 116 -2.29 6.59 9.97
CA THR A 116 -2.95 5.30 9.76
C THR A 116 -2.07 4.33 8.94
N HIS A 117 -1.30 4.82 7.97
CA HIS A 117 -0.45 3.97 7.13
C HIS A 117 0.85 3.55 7.83
N TYR A 118 1.50 4.45 8.56
CA TYR A 118 2.80 4.18 9.17
C TYR A 118 2.73 3.81 10.67
N ASP A 119 1.61 4.09 11.35
CA ASP A 119 1.40 3.72 12.76
C ASP A 119 0.93 2.26 12.95
N ILE A 120 0.93 1.45 11.87
CA ILE A 120 0.80 -0.02 11.97
C ILE A 120 1.91 -0.61 12.86
N GLY A 121 2.98 0.15 13.05
CA GLY A 121 4.10 -0.19 13.93
C GLY A 121 5.33 -0.69 13.15
N ASN A 122 6.51 -0.44 13.75
CA ASN A 122 7.78 -0.85 13.15
C ASN A 122 7.87 -2.37 12.99
N GLU A 123 7.30 -3.14 13.93
CA GLU A 123 7.30 -4.61 13.91
C GLU A 123 6.64 -5.17 12.63
N PHE A 124 5.57 -4.54 12.15
CA PHE A 124 4.93 -4.94 10.90
C PHE A 124 5.87 -4.75 9.70
N PHE A 125 6.55 -3.61 9.61
CA PHE A 125 7.47 -3.33 8.52
C PHE A 125 8.72 -4.21 8.57
N GLU A 126 9.20 -4.58 9.74
CA GLU A 126 10.33 -5.50 9.95
C GLU A 126 10.04 -6.93 9.45
N LEU A 127 8.76 -7.33 9.30
CA LEU A 127 8.39 -8.65 8.77
C LEU A 127 8.77 -8.85 7.28
N TRP A 128 8.85 -7.79 6.51
CA TRP A 128 9.01 -7.88 5.05
C TRP A 128 10.01 -6.88 4.44
N LEU A 129 10.42 -5.85 5.18
CA LEU A 129 11.56 -5.03 4.80
C LEU A 129 12.86 -5.72 5.22
N ASP A 130 13.93 -5.35 4.53
CA ASP A 130 15.30 -5.73 4.91
C ASP A 130 15.83 -4.91 6.09
N GLU A 131 17.04 -5.23 6.57
CA GLU A 131 17.70 -4.56 7.71
C GLU A 131 17.86 -3.04 7.51
N THR A 132 17.91 -2.56 6.26
CA THR A 132 17.98 -1.12 5.99
C THR A 132 16.68 -0.40 6.33
N MET A 133 15.56 -1.10 6.42
CA MET A 133 14.22 -0.53 6.58
C MET A 133 13.91 0.49 5.47
N SER A 134 14.40 0.26 4.26
CA SER A 134 14.17 1.17 3.13
C SER A 134 12.86 0.83 2.43
N TYR A 135 11.83 1.63 2.64
CA TYR A 135 10.51 1.44 2.04
C TYR A 135 10.38 2.15 0.68
N SER A 136 11.24 1.74 -0.24
CA SER A 136 11.21 2.18 -1.65
C SER A 136 11.91 1.15 -2.52
N CYS A 137 11.70 1.19 -3.84
CA CYS A 137 12.24 0.18 -4.78
C CYS A 137 13.74 -0.02 -4.61
N GLY A 138 14.18 -1.28 -4.50
CA GLY A 138 15.58 -1.65 -4.51
C GLY A 138 16.21 -1.49 -5.90
N TYR A 139 17.53 -1.46 -5.98
CA TYR A 139 18.30 -1.44 -7.24
C TYR A 139 19.07 -2.76 -7.37
N PHE A 140 18.46 -3.75 -8.00
CA PHE A 140 19.06 -5.04 -8.29
C PHE A 140 20.09 -4.89 -9.41
N LYS A 141 21.34 -5.11 -9.12
CA LYS A 141 22.43 -5.12 -10.12
C LYS A 141 22.58 -6.49 -10.76
N HIS A 142 22.28 -7.53 -9.99
CA HIS A 142 22.40 -8.93 -10.40
C HIS A 142 21.11 -9.67 -10.03
N GLU A 143 20.76 -10.69 -10.80
CA GLU A 143 19.59 -11.54 -10.53
C GLU A 143 19.67 -12.29 -9.19
N THR A 144 20.88 -12.46 -8.66
CA THR A 144 21.15 -13.13 -7.38
C THR A 144 21.16 -12.19 -6.18
N ASP A 145 20.99 -10.89 -6.39
CA ASP A 145 20.97 -9.91 -5.28
C ASP A 145 19.82 -10.20 -4.34
N THR A 146 20.12 -10.18 -3.05
CA THR A 146 19.07 -10.17 -2.00
C THR A 146 18.37 -8.82 -1.96
N LEU A 147 17.26 -8.71 -1.24
CA LEU A 147 16.60 -7.42 -1.01
C LEU A 147 17.56 -6.43 -0.32
N TYR A 148 18.34 -6.91 0.66
CA TYR A 148 19.35 -6.10 1.34
C TYR A 148 20.40 -5.55 0.36
N ASP A 149 20.96 -6.41 -0.49
CA ASP A 149 21.94 -5.97 -1.50
C ASP A 149 21.35 -4.91 -2.42
N ALA A 150 20.12 -5.12 -2.89
CA ALA A 150 19.42 -4.18 -3.76
C ALA A 150 19.18 -2.82 -3.07
N GLN A 151 18.85 -2.81 -1.79
CA GLN A 151 18.66 -1.58 -1.03
C GLN A 151 19.98 -0.85 -0.77
N VAL A 152 21.04 -1.57 -0.43
CA VAL A 152 22.39 -1.01 -0.32
C VAL A 152 22.85 -0.42 -1.67
N HIS A 153 22.67 -1.15 -2.76
CA HIS A 153 23.00 -0.67 -4.11
C HIS A 153 22.23 0.59 -4.49
N LYS A 154 20.94 0.67 -4.15
CA LYS A 154 20.12 1.88 -4.35
C LYS A 154 20.72 3.07 -3.62
N VAL A 155 21.00 2.92 -2.33
CA VAL A 155 21.55 3.99 -1.50
C VAL A 155 22.92 4.44 -2.04
N GLU A 156 23.81 3.50 -2.36
CA GLU A 156 25.09 3.84 -2.98
C GLU A 156 24.93 4.60 -4.30
N HIS A 157 23.98 4.19 -5.13
CA HIS A 157 23.70 4.84 -6.39
C HIS A 157 23.23 6.29 -6.19
N ILE A 158 22.35 6.54 -5.22
CA ILE A 158 21.88 7.88 -4.84
C ILE A 158 23.07 8.72 -4.36
N LEU A 159 23.84 8.20 -3.39
CA LEU A 159 24.97 8.92 -2.80
C LEU A 159 26.06 9.27 -3.82
N LYS A 160 26.32 8.39 -4.79
CA LYS A 160 27.23 8.69 -5.91
C LYS A 160 26.72 9.83 -6.78
N LYS A 161 25.42 9.88 -7.09
CA LYS A 161 24.83 10.96 -7.87
C LYS A 161 24.89 12.32 -7.15
N LEU A 162 24.75 12.32 -5.83
CA LEU A 162 24.81 13.53 -5.02
C LEU A 162 26.22 14.15 -4.96
N ASN A 163 27.27 13.36 -5.28
CA ASN A 163 28.66 13.79 -5.28
C ASN A 163 29.07 14.55 -4.01
N LEU A 164 28.67 14.02 -2.87
CA LEU A 164 28.83 14.63 -1.55
C LEU A 164 30.29 14.86 -1.19
N LYS A 165 30.55 15.98 -0.49
CA LYS A 165 31.86 16.33 0.07
C LYS A 165 31.77 16.42 1.58
N GLU A 166 32.85 16.08 2.27
CA GLU A 166 32.94 16.20 3.72
C GLU A 166 32.49 17.60 4.19
N GLY A 167 31.79 17.62 5.31
CA GLY A 167 31.25 18.84 5.94
C GLY A 167 30.00 19.44 5.30
N GLN A 168 29.53 18.92 4.15
CA GLN A 168 28.25 19.35 3.58
C GLN A 168 27.08 18.89 4.42
N THR A 169 25.92 19.50 4.21
CA THR A 169 24.64 19.08 4.82
C THR A 169 23.75 18.44 3.77
N LEU A 170 23.22 17.25 4.07
CA LEU A 170 22.25 16.54 3.25
C LEU A 170 20.88 16.64 3.91
N LEU A 171 19.87 17.10 3.17
CA LEU A 171 18.46 17.05 3.56
C LEU A 171 17.77 15.86 2.88
N ASP A 172 17.08 15.05 3.67
CA ASP A 172 16.24 13.95 3.18
C ASP A 172 14.78 14.17 3.61
N ILE A 173 13.92 14.46 2.63
CA ILE A 173 12.49 14.73 2.82
C ILE A 173 11.72 13.42 2.65
N GLY A 174 11.09 12.94 3.72
CA GLY A 174 10.53 11.58 3.78
C GLY A 174 11.62 10.54 4.05
N CYS A 175 12.46 10.81 5.03
CA CYS A 175 13.66 10.02 5.32
C CYS A 175 13.39 8.59 5.85
N GLY A 176 12.13 8.22 6.08
CA GLY A 176 11.78 6.94 6.69
C GLY A 176 12.51 6.73 8.02
N TRP A 177 13.16 5.59 8.18
CA TRP A 177 13.95 5.24 9.37
C TRP A 177 15.40 5.71 9.31
N GLY A 178 15.75 6.63 8.37
CA GLY A 178 17.02 7.37 8.33
C GLY A 178 18.21 6.66 7.69
N TYR A 179 18.03 5.50 7.05
CA TYR A 179 19.16 4.71 6.52
C TYR A 179 20.04 5.49 5.53
N LEU A 180 19.43 6.24 4.60
CA LEU A 180 20.18 7.04 3.61
C LEU A 180 21.12 8.06 4.31
N LEU A 181 20.62 8.75 5.34
CA LEU A 181 21.39 9.75 6.08
C LEU A 181 22.51 9.11 6.89
N ILE A 182 22.23 7.97 7.54
CA ILE A 182 23.24 7.20 8.29
C ILE A 182 24.35 6.76 7.34
N ALA A 183 24.02 6.19 6.19
CA ALA A 183 24.99 5.76 5.18
C ALA A 183 25.81 6.94 4.63
N ALA A 184 25.17 8.09 4.38
CA ALA A 184 25.83 9.31 3.92
C ALA A 184 26.82 9.84 4.97
N ALA A 185 26.39 9.92 6.22
CA ALA A 185 27.23 10.41 7.32
C ALA A 185 28.46 9.51 7.55
N LYS A 186 28.26 8.18 7.55
CA LYS A 186 29.36 7.22 7.70
C LYS A 186 30.37 7.27 6.54
N LYS A 187 29.89 7.37 5.31
CA LYS A 187 30.73 7.22 4.11
C LYS A 187 31.36 8.54 3.64
N TYR A 188 30.65 9.66 3.82
CA TYR A 188 31.06 10.95 3.26
C TYR A 188 31.29 12.03 4.31
N HIS A 189 31.14 11.69 5.60
CA HIS A 189 31.31 12.62 6.72
C HIS A 189 30.49 13.92 6.59
N VAL A 190 29.29 13.80 6.03
CA VAL A 190 28.32 14.90 5.88
C VAL A 190 27.44 14.99 7.13
N LYS A 191 26.81 16.16 7.32
CA LYS A 191 25.71 16.32 8.28
C LYS A 191 24.40 15.92 7.62
N GLY A 192 23.60 15.09 8.29
CA GLY A 192 22.31 14.63 7.79
C GLY A 192 21.15 15.29 8.53
N VAL A 193 20.15 15.81 7.80
CA VAL A 193 18.89 16.26 8.36
C VAL A 193 17.77 15.52 7.66
N GLY A 194 17.00 14.73 8.38
CA GLY A 194 15.84 14.00 7.89
C GLY A 194 14.53 14.61 8.35
N ILE A 195 13.50 14.49 7.54
CA ILE A 195 12.14 14.90 7.89
C ILE A 195 11.21 13.70 7.70
N THR A 196 10.39 13.39 8.71
CA THR A 196 9.33 12.40 8.62
C THR A 196 8.04 12.92 9.26
N LEU A 197 6.89 12.38 8.84
CA LEU A 197 5.58 12.65 9.42
C LEU A 197 5.10 11.53 10.37
N SER A 198 5.85 10.42 10.45
CA SER A 198 5.54 9.26 11.30
C SER A 198 6.31 9.32 12.61
N GLU A 199 5.59 9.26 13.73
CA GLU A 199 6.20 9.17 15.07
C GLU A 199 7.02 7.89 15.25
N GLU A 200 6.55 6.78 14.67
CA GLU A 200 7.23 5.49 14.77
C GLU A 200 8.56 5.48 14.00
N GLN A 201 8.57 6.05 12.78
CA GLN A 201 9.81 6.22 12.02
C GLN A 201 10.78 7.16 12.73
N TYR A 202 10.28 8.25 13.32
CA TYR A 202 11.09 9.18 14.08
C TYR A 202 11.77 8.49 15.27
N LYS A 203 11.01 7.79 16.12
CA LYS A 203 11.55 7.09 17.31
C LYS A 203 12.62 6.07 16.92
N LYS A 204 12.29 5.18 15.99
CA LYS A 204 13.21 4.14 15.51
C LYS A 204 14.44 4.74 14.82
N GLY A 205 14.26 5.82 14.06
CA GLY A 205 15.37 6.53 13.42
C GLY A 205 16.34 7.14 14.44
N GLN A 206 15.85 7.73 15.53
CA GLN A 206 16.69 8.22 16.62
C GLN A 206 17.48 7.09 17.30
N GLU A 207 16.84 5.93 17.54
CA GLU A 207 17.52 4.75 18.09
C GLU A 207 18.66 4.28 17.18
N ARG A 208 18.43 4.24 15.87
CA ARG A 208 19.43 3.84 14.88
C ARG A 208 20.60 4.82 14.82
N ILE A 209 20.33 6.13 14.82
CA ILE A 209 21.37 7.18 14.86
C ILE A 209 22.26 7.00 16.10
N LYS A 210 21.63 6.76 17.25
CA LYS A 210 22.35 6.52 18.52
C LYS A 210 23.17 5.23 18.48
N ALA A 211 22.60 4.15 17.98
CA ALA A 211 23.30 2.86 17.86
C ALA A 211 24.53 2.95 16.95
N GLU A 212 24.51 3.83 15.96
CA GLU A 212 25.63 4.08 15.03
C GLU A 212 26.61 5.16 15.54
N GLY A 213 26.36 5.76 16.71
CA GLY A 213 27.22 6.82 17.27
C GLY A 213 27.23 8.11 16.45
N LEU A 214 26.15 8.40 15.74
CA LEU A 214 26.03 9.55 14.83
C LEU A 214 25.22 10.72 15.42
N GLU A 215 25.00 10.72 16.73
CA GLU A 215 24.35 11.82 17.43
C GLU A 215 25.13 13.13 17.22
N GLY A 216 24.41 14.20 16.87
CA GLY A 216 25.01 15.48 16.52
C GLY A 216 25.50 15.59 15.07
N GLN A 217 25.64 14.49 14.32
CA GLN A 217 25.96 14.48 12.90
C GLN A 217 24.71 14.23 12.04
N VAL A 218 23.80 13.36 12.49
CA VAL A 218 22.51 13.07 11.85
C VAL A 218 21.39 13.44 12.81
N GLU A 219 20.39 14.14 12.28
CA GLU A 219 19.18 14.54 12.99
C GLU A 219 17.95 14.15 12.17
N ILE A 220 16.94 13.55 12.81
CA ILE A 220 15.63 13.37 12.21
C ILE A 220 14.63 14.26 12.95
N ARG A 221 13.74 14.92 12.21
CA ARG A 221 12.70 15.82 12.71
C ARG A 221 11.32 15.29 12.36
N LEU A 222 10.46 15.29 13.35
CA LEU A 222 9.03 15.04 13.17
C LEU A 222 8.36 16.36 12.73
N MET A 223 7.56 16.32 11.64
CA MET A 223 6.90 17.50 11.07
C MET A 223 5.36 17.42 11.22
#